data_e291f4124c012578c005967a794403fe
#
_entry.id   e291f4124c012578c005967a794403fe
#
_cell.length_a   1.000
_cell.length_b   1.000
_cell.length_c   1.000
_cell.angle_alpha   90.00
_cell.angle_beta   90.00
_cell.angle_gamma   90.00
#
_symmetry.space_group_name_H-M   'P 1'
#
loop_
_entity.id
_entity.type
_entity.pdbx_description
1 polymer ?
#
loop_
_entity_poly.entity_id
_entity_poly.type
_entity_poly.pdbx_seq_one_letter_code
_entity_poly.pdbx_strand_id
1 'polypeptide(L)'
;MNDNSGLLTDELIAENMIDLMIPGEDSVPVLVTLAIKYLSDSPAALKQLTEENLKLKILNENNHGEPLSWNDYLSLPFTQKVITETLRMGNIITGVMRKATKDVEIKGILIPKDWCVFAYFRSVHLDDKVYDSPYQFSPWRWQDREVSSANFSPFGGGQRLCPGHDLARLEASIFLHHLVTQFRWEAEEDTIVNFPTVRMKKRMPIWVKRRDDLF
;
A
#
# COMPACT_ATOMS: atom_id res chain seq x y z
N MET A 1 35.08 -12.35 -5.05
CA MET A 1 35.52 -11.29 -4.10
C MET A 1 35.15 -11.81 -2.71
N ASN A 2 36.13 -12.23 -1.94
CA ASN A 2 35.88 -12.63 -0.54
C ASN A 2 35.76 -11.34 0.28
N ASP A 3 34.54 -11.02 0.66
CA ASP A 3 34.31 -9.94 1.63
C ASP A 3 34.61 -10.46 3.03
N ASN A 4 35.82 -10.15 3.50
CA ASN A 4 36.34 -10.55 4.81
C ASN A 4 35.88 -9.60 5.93
N SER A 5 34.73 -8.94 5.78
CA SER A 5 34.27 -7.98 6.79
C SER A 5 33.68 -8.62 8.06
N GLY A 6 33.52 -9.94 8.14
CA GLY A 6 33.18 -10.67 9.36
C GLY A 6 31.89 -10.25 10.10
N LEU A 7 31.09 -9.39 9.48
CA LEU A 7 29.93 -8.75 10.10
C LEU A 7 28.62 -9.51 9.93
N LEU A 8 28.53 -10.41 8.96
CA LEU A 8 27.32 -11.18 8.67
C LEU A 8 27.64 -12.67 8.68
N THR A 9 27.16 -13.39 9.68
CA THR A 9 27.16 -14.86 9.70
C THR A 9 25.94 -15.38 8.94
N ASP A 10 25.99 -16.63 8.48
CA ASP A 10 24.84 -17.28 7.80
C ASP A 10 23.61 -17.33 8.70
N GLU A 11 23.78 -17.51 10.01
CA GLU A 11 22.71 -17.46 11.02
C GLU A 11 22.07 -16.07 11.06
N LEU A 12 22.89 -15.02 11.15
CA LEU A 12 22.39 -13.65 11.18
C LEU A 12 21.67 -13.27 9.87
N ILE A 13 22.15 -13.75 8.73
CA ILE A 13 21.48 -13.57 7.44
C ILE A 13 20.13 -14.26 7.46
N ALA A 14 20.04 -15.50 7.91
CA ALA A 14 18.80 -16.26 7.97
C ALA A 14 17.77 -15.60 8.90
N GLU A 15 18.17 -15.14 10.08
CA GLU A 15 17.32 -14.41 11.03
C GLU A 15 16.78 -13.11 10.41
N ASN A 16 17.64 -12.31 9.75
CA ASN A 16 17.21 -11.09 9.10
C ASN A 16 16.26 -11.34 7.92
N MET A 17 16.42 -12.45 7.19
CA MET A 17 15.50 -12.83 6.11
C MET A 17 14.09 -13.11 6.67
N ILE A 18 13.99 -13.84 7.78
CA ILE A 18 12.71 -14.10 8.46
C ILE A 18 12.06 -12.78 8.91
N ASP A 19 12.83 -11.90 9.55
CA ASP A 19 12.34 -10.61 10.03
C ASP A 19 11.86 -9.68 8.90
N LEU A 20 12.41 -9.82 7.69
CA LEU A 20 11.97 -9.07 6.52
C LEU A 20 10.70 -9.65 5.88
N MET A 21 10.48 -10.95 5.97
CA MET A 21 9.34 -11.63 5.34
C MET A 21 8.05 -11.50 6.16
N ILE A 22 8.13 -11.70 7.48
CA ILE A 22 6.96 -11.71 8.38
C ILE A 22 6.05 -10.46 8.23
N PRO A 23 6.57 -9.23 8.22
CA PRO A 23 5.71 -8.05 8.09
C PRO A 23 4.94 -7.98 6.76
N GLY A 24 5.47 -8.60 5.69
CA GLY A 24 4.83 -8.66 4.38
C GLY A 24 3.55 -9.51 4.39
N GLU A 25 3.55 -10.60 5.14
CA GLU A 25 2.41 -11.52 5.25
C GLU A 25 1.14 -10.84 5.80
N ASP A 26 1.29 -9.81 6.64
CA ASP A 26 0.16 -9.10 7.22
C ASP A 26 -0.20 -7.83 6.44
N SER A 27 0.79 -7.05 6.01
CA SER A 27 0.58 -5.71 5.49
C SER A 27 -0.01 -5.67 4.08
N VAL A 28 0.42 -6.57 3.19
CA VAL A 28 -0.08 -6.62 1.79
C VAL A 28 -1.52 -7.14 1.72
N PRO A 29 -1.92 -8.20 2.43
CA PRO A 29 -3.33 -8.59 2.53
C PRO A 29 -4.23 -7.48 3.08
N VAL A 30 -3.77 -6.70 4.06
CA VAL A 30 -4.52 -5.54 4.57
C VAL A 30 -4.65 -4.47 3.51
N LEU A 31 -3.58 -4.16 2.75
CA LEU A 31 -3.63 -3.21 1.64
C LEU A 31 -4.68 -3.60 0.60
N VAL A 32 -4.67 -4.85 0.18
CA VAL A 32 -5.62 -5.37 -0.82
C VAL A 32 -7.05 -5.36 -0.28
N THR A 33 -7.26 -5.78 0.97
CA THR A 33 -8.57 -5.78 1.62
C THR A 33 -9.15 -4.37 1.71
N LEU A 34 -8.34 -3.38 2.09
CA LEU A 34 -8.76 -1.98 2.13
C LEU A 34 -9.05 -1.43 0.73
N ALA A 35 -8.27 -1.81 -0.28
CA ALA A 35 -8.55 -1.44 -1.67
C ALA A 35 -9.92 -1.96 -2.12
N ILE A 36 -10.25 -3.23 -1.84
CA ILE A 36 -11.58 -3.81 -2.11
C ILE A 36 -12.66 -3.01 -1.40
N LYS A 37 -12.47 -2.70 -0.11
CA LYS A 37 -13.44 -1.91 0.67
C LYS A 37 -13.69 -0.55 0.04
N TYR A 38 -12.65 0.22 -0.23
CA TYR A 38 -12.79 1.56 -0.80
C TYR A 38 -13.35 1.54 -2.23
N LEU A 39 -13.00 0.54 -3.03
CA LEU A 39 -13.54 0.36 -4.38
C LEU A 39 -15.03 -0.04 -4.34
N SER A 40 -15.45 -0.84 -3.36
CA SER A 40 -16.86 -1.18 -3.14
C SER A 40 -17.70 0.05 -2.79
N ASP A 41 -17.12 0.99 -2.03
CA ASP A 41 -17.76 2.25 -1.65
C ASP A 41 -17.67 3.32 -2.76
N SER A 42 -16.86 3.09 -3.81
CA SER A 42 -16.64 4.05 -4.91
C SER A 42 -16.84 3.40 -6.30
N PRO A 43 -18.11 3.26 -6.77
CA PRO A 43 -18.40 2.63 -8.06
C PRO A 43 -17.69 3.28 -9.25
N ALA A 44 -17.48 4.60 -9.21
CA ALA A 44 -16.77 5.33 -10.28
C ALA A 44 -15.29 4.92 -10.36
N ALA A 45 -14.62 4.79 -9.19
CA ALA A 45 -13.24 4.34 -9.15
C ALA A 45 -13.12 2.87 -9.58
N LEU A 46 -14.04 2.01 -9.12
CA LEU A 46 -14.08 0.60 -9.52
C LEU A 46 -14.27 0.46 -11.05
N LYS A 47 -15.16 1.26 -11.63
CA LYS A 47 -15.41 1.25 -13.08
C LYS A 47 -14.14 1.63 -13.84
N GLN A 48 -13.51 2.74 -13.50
CA GLN A 48 -12.31 3.21 -14.20
C GLN A 48 -11.13 2.24 -14.04
N LEU A 49 -10.93 1.70 -12.83
CA LEU A 49 -9.92 0.65 -12.57
C LEU A 49 -10.16 -0.58 -13.45
N THR A 50 -11.42 -1.03 -13.54
CA THR A 50 -11.80 -2.18 -14.36
C THR A 50 -11.53 -1.92 -15.85
N GLU A 51 -11.92 -0.75 -16.35
CA GLU A 51 -11.70 -0.37 -17.76
C GLU A 51 -10.21 -0.31 -18.13
N GLU A 52 -9.37 0.23 -17.24
CA GLU A 52 -7.92 0.26 -17.45
C GLU A 52 -7.34 -1.15 -17.52
N ASN A 53 -7.66 -2.00 -16.57
CA ASN A 53 -7.13 -3.36 -16.48
C ASN A 53 -7.67 -4.30 -17.58
N LEU A 54 -8.91 -4.13 -18.01
CA LEU A 54 -9.45 -4.87 -19.16
C LEU A 54 -8.74 -4.50 -20.47
N LYS A 55 -8.35 -3.24 -20.65
CA LYS A 55 -7.56 -2.83 -21.83
C LYS A 55 -6.21 -3.54 -21.84
N LEU A 56 -5.52 -3.62 -20.71
CA LEU A 56 -4.25 -4.35 -20.61
C LEU A 56 -4.46 -5.84 -20.94
N LYS A 57 -5.51 -6.47 -20.39
CA LYS A 57 -5.83 -7.87 -20.66
C LYS A 57 -6.05 -8.12 -22.16
N ILE A 58 -6.85 -7.31 -22.83
CA ILE A 58 -7.13 -7.42 -24.27
C ILE A 58 -5.86 -7.21 -25.10
N LEU A 59 -5.03 -6.22 -24.75
CA LEU A 59 -3.75 -6.00 -25.44
C LEU A 59 -2.83 -7.20 -25.31
N ASN A 60 -2.78 -7.80 -24.13
CA ASN A 60 -1.96 -8.99 -23.88
C ASN A 60 -2.46 -10.22 -24.66
N GLU A 61 -3.76 -10.45 -24.69
CA GLU A 61 -4.39 -11.53 -25.47
C GLU A 61 -4.08 -11.38 -26.97
N ASN A 62 -4.11 -10.16 -27.50
CA ASN A 62 -3.77 -9.85 -28.90
C ASN A 62 -2.26 -10.05 -29.20
N ASN A 63 -1.40 -9.97 -28.20
CA ASN A 63 0.05 -10.18 -28.29
C ASN A 63 0.47 -11.61 -27.94
N HIS A 64 -0.33 -12.61 -28.31
CA HIS A 64 -0.08 -14.04 -28.11
C HIS A 64 -0.12 -14.51 -26.63
N GLY A 65 -0.63 -13.70 -25.69
CA GLY A 65 -0.82 -14.10 -24.31
C GLY A 65 0.47 -14.35 -23.53
N GLU A 66 1.56 -13.71 -23.92
CA GLU A 66 2.80 -13.76 -23.17
C GLU A 66 2.59 -13.30 -21.71
N PRO A 67 3.27 -13.89 -20.74
CA PRO A 67 3.12 -13.49 -19.34
C PRO A 67 3.40 -11.99 -19.16
N LEU A 68 2.48 -11.28 -18.48
CA LEU A 68 2.67 -9.88 -18.15
C LEU A 68 3.90 -9.69 -17.27
N SER A 69 4.72 -8.72 -17.63
CA SER A 69 5.92 -8.35 -16.89
C SER A 69 5.59 -7.43 -15.71
N TRP A 70 6.54 -7.25 -14.82
CA TRP A 70 6.48 -6.26 -13.75
C TRP A 70 6.08 -4.86 -14.26
N ASN A 71 6.74 -4.42 -15.35
CA ASN A 71 6.49 -3.10 -15.91
C ASN A 71 5.06 -2.92 -16.43
N ASP A 72 4.43 -3.96 -16.95
CA ASP A 72 3.05 -3.90 -17.45
C ASP A 72 2.09 -3.55 -16.30
N TYR A 73 2.23 -4.19 -15.15
CA TYR A 73 1.41 -3.91 -13.97
C TYR A 73 1.69 -2.52 -13.36
N LEU A 74 2.95 -2.11 -13.29
CA LEU A 74 3.33 -0.81 -12.71
C LEU A 74 3.05 0.36 -13.65
N SER A 75 2.89 0.11 -14.96
CA SER A 75 2.55 1.13 -15.95
C SER A 75 1.07 1.51 -15.98
N LEU A 76 0.21 0.90 -15.15
CA LEU A 76 -1.22 1.20 -15.06
C LEU A 76 -1.46 2.44 -14.18
N PRO A 77 -1.65 3.64 -14.76
CA PRO A 77 -1.60 4.88 -13.98
C PRO A 77 -2.76 5.01 -12.99
N PHE A 78 -3.96 4.55 -13.33
CA PHE A 78 -5.09 4.63 -12.41
C PHE A 78 -5.01 3.58 -11.31
N THR A 79 -4.53 2.38 -11.62
CA THR A 79 -4.26 1.32 -10.63
C THR A 79 -3.27 1.82 -9.58
N GLN A 80 -2.18 2.49 -9.99
CA GLN A 80 -1.22 3.07 -9.06
C GLN A 80 -1.83 4.18 -8.19
N LYS A 81 -2.76 4.99 -8.73
CA LYS A 81 -3.50 6.01 -7.97
C LYS A 81 -4.43 5.38 -6.94
N VAL A 82 -5.12 4.29 -7.28
CA VAL A 82 -5.97 3.51 -6.36
C VAL A 82 -5.13 2.97 -5.20
N ILE A 83 -3.99 2.35 -5.48
CA ILE A 83 -3.08 1.83 -4.46
C ILE A 83 -2.56 2.96 -3.56
N THR A 84 -2.13 4.07 -4.17
CA THR A 84 -1.61 5.24 -3.43
C THR A 84 -2.68 5.83 -2.50
N GLU A 85 -3.91 6.00 -2.97
CA GLU A 85 -5.01 6.50 -2.16
C GLU A 85 -5.40 5.52 -1.04
N THR A 86 -5.36 4.22 -1.33
CA THR A 86 -5.60 3.18 -0.32
C THR A 86 -4.55 3.24 0.78
N LEU A 87 -3.29 3.39 0.45
CA LEU A 87 -2.19 3.54 1.42
C LEU A 87 -2.36 4.80 2.27
N ARG A 88 -2.76 5.93 1.65
CA ARG A 88 -2.99 7.18 2.37
C ARG A 88 -4.11 7.07 3.40
N MET A 89 -5.27 6.59 2.98
CA MET A 89 -6.44 6.48 3.86
C MET A 89 -6.33 5.33 4.85
N GLY A 90 -5.82 4.20 4.39
CA GLY A 90 -5.69 2.98 5.19
C GLY A 90 -4.73 3.15 6.37
N ASN A 91 -3.63 3.89 6.18
CA ASN A 91 -2.60 4.03 7.20
C ASN A 91 -2.25 2.68 7.86
N ILE A 92 -1.96 1.67 7.04
CA ILE A 92 -1.69 0.28 7.46
C ILE A 92 -0.66 0.25 8.57
N ILE A 93 0.40 1.05 8.41
CA ILE A 93 1.32 1.41 9.47
C ILE A 93 1.04 2.87 9.85
N THR A 94 0.49 3.09 11.02
CA THR A 94 0.07 4.43 11.48
C THR A 94 1.23 5.34 11.84
N GLY A 95 2.39 4.77 12.16
CA GLY A 95 3.60 5.49 12.51
C GLY A 95 4.71 4.56 12.95
N VAL A 96 5.88 5.10 13.22
CA VAL A 96 7.06 4.35 13.64
C VAL A 96 7.72 4.97 14.86
N MET A 97 8.23 4.13 15.74
CA MET A 97 9.02 4.56 16.90
C MET A 97 10.48 4.76 16.50
N ARG A 98 11.08 5.82 17.04
CA ARG A 98 12.51 6.12 16.92
C ARG A 98 13.07 6.49 18.28
N LYS A 99 14.26 6.00 18.60
CA LYS A 99 14.97 6.35 19.81
C LYS A 99 16.08 7.34 19.50
N ALA A 100 16.16 8.44 20.24
CA ALA A 100 17.24 9.41 20.11
C ALA A 100 18.55 8.82 20.65
N THR A 101 19.58 8.71 19.82
CA THR A 101 20.90 8.19 20.23
C THR A 101 21.80 9.27 20.84
N LYS A 102 21.43 10.53 20.70
CA LYS A 102 22.02 11.74 21.28
C LYS A 102 20.95 12.80 21.44
N ASP A 103 21.25 13.87 22.14
CA ASP A 103 20.38 15.04 22.19
C ASP A 103 20.17 15.58 20.76
N VAL A 104 18.92 15.81 20.38
CA VAL A 104 18.53 16.31 19.05
C VAL A 104 17.54 17.46 19.20
N GLU A 105 17.81 18.56 18.52
CA GLU A 105 16.85 19.67 18.45
C GLU A 105 16.06 19.58 17.12
N ILE A 106 14.73 19.59 17.22
CA ILE A 106 13.82 19.61 16.05
C ILE A 106 12.88 20.80 16.20
N LYS A 107 12.99 21.77 15.31
CA LYS A 107 12.14 22.99 15.30
C LYS A 107 12.12 23.70 16.66
N GLY A 108 13.25 23.83 17.33
CA GLY A 108 13.38 24.46 18.64
C GLY A 108 12.97 23.61 19.83
N ILE A 109 12.59 22.34 19.61
CA ILE A 109 12.24 21.40 20.67
C ILE A 109 13.42 20.44 20.87
N LEU A 110 14.00 20.47 22.08
CA LEU A 110 15.05 19.54 22.49
C LEU A 110 14.45 18.17 22.80
N ILE A 111 14.95 17.16 22.11
CA ILE A 111 14.67 15.74 22.38
C ILE A 111 15.90 15.14 23.03
N PRO A 112 15.89 14.84 24.33
CA PRO A 112 17.04 14.29 25.01
C PRO A 112 17.41 12.90 24.49
N LYS A 113 18.68 12.55 24.63
CA LYS A 113 19.16 11.19 24.42
C LYS A 113 18.29 10.18 25.15
N ASP A 114 18.11 9.01 24.52
CA ASP A 114 17.33 7.87 24.99
C ASP A 114 15.81 8.08 25.01
N TRP A 115 15.29 9.24 24.64
CA TRP A 115 13.85 9.44 24.45
C TRP A 115 13.36 8.73 23.20
N CYS A 116 12.13 8.20 23.30
CA CYS A 116 11.42 7.62 22.17
C CYS A 116 10.48 8.65 21.53
N VAL A 117 10.58 8.77 20.20
CA VAL A 117 9.73 9.64 19.39
C VAL A 117 8.83 8.77 18.50
N PHE A 118 7.55 9.01 18.53
CA PHE A 118 6.61 8.37 17.63
C PHE A 118 6.33 9.28 16.43
N ALA A 119 6.85 8.91 15.25
CA ALA A 119 6.54 9.61 14.00
C ALA A 119 5.17 9.10 13.50
N TYR A 120 4.13 9.92 13.69
CA TYR A 120 2.75 9.53 13.43
C TYR A 120 2.32 9.96 12.03
N PHE A 121 2.35 9.04 11.07
CA PHE A 121 2.07 9.31 9.65
C PHE A 121 0.61 9.67 9.39
N ARG A 122 -0.30 9.04 10.11
CA ARG A 122 -1.73 9.27 9.94
C ARG A 122 -2.14 10.72 10.09
N SER A 123 -1.48 11.49 10.98
CA SER A 123 -1.78 12.90 11.18
C SER A 123 -1.55 13.74 9.92
N VAL A 124 -0.54 13.37 9.13
CA VAL A 124 -0.20 14.06 7.87
C VAL A 124 -1.04 13.54 6.71
N HIS A 125 -1.25 12.23 6.63
CA HIS A 125 -2.04 11.60 5.57
C HIS A 125 -3.51 12.03 5.58
N LEU A 126 -4.05 12.44 6.72
CA LEU A 126 -5.44 12.88 6.90
C LEU A 126 -5.56 14.35 7.29
N ASP A 127 -4.51 15.16 7.08
CA ASP A 127 -4.51 16.59 7.36
C ASP A 127 -5.32 17.34 6.26
N ASP A 128 -6.32 18.10 6.67
CA ASP A 128 -7.17 18.91 5.79
C ASP A 128 -6.45 20.12 5.18
N LYS A 129 -5.33 20.54 5.79
CA LYS A 129 -4.43 21.56 5.23
C LYS A 129 -3.59 21.01 4.07
N VAL A 130 -3.44 19.70 3.99
CA VAL A 130 -2.64 19.02 2.96
C VAL A 130 -3.54 18.39 1.90
N TYR A 131 -4.66 17.80 2.30
CA TYR A 131 -5.56 17.07 1.42
C TYR A 131 -6.99 17.59 1.49
N ASP A 132 -7.54 18.00 0.35
CA ASP A 132 -8.96 18.32 0.25
C ASP A 132 -9.81 17.07 0.55
N SER A 133 -10.80 17.22 1.45
CA SER A 133 -11.66 16.10 1.88
C SER A 133 -10.84 14.85 2.25
N PRO A 134 -9.97 14.90 3.28
CA PRO A 134 -8.97 13.86 3.55
C PRO A 134 -9.56 12.48 3.87
N TYR A 135 -10.80 12.43 4.31
CA TYR A 135 -11.53 11.18 4.62
C TYR A 135 -12.32 10.62 3.45
N GLN A 136 -12.31 11.29 2.28
CA GLN A 136 -12.95 10.81 1.06
C GLN A 136 -11.95 10.06 0.20
N PHE A 137 -12.29 8.83 -0.21
CA PHE A 137 -11.50 8.06 -1.15
C PHE A 137 -11.60 8.66 -2.55
N SER A 138 -10.50 9.21 -3.04
CA SER A 138 -10.43 9.86 -4.33
C SER A 138 -9.08 9.61 -5.02
N PRO A 139 -8.93 8.52 -5.80
CA PRO A 139 -7.70 8.26 -6.56
C PRO A 139 -7.32 9.39 -7.52
N TRP A 140 -8.30 10.18 -7.96
CA TRP A 140 -8.09 11.30 -8.89
C TRP A 140 -7.26 12.43 -8.28
N ARG A 141 -7.18 12.56 -6.95
CA ARG A 141 -6.32 13.55 -6.28
C ARG A 141 -4.83 13.42 -6.64
N TRP A 142 -4.44 12.26 -7.19
CA TRP A 142 -3.07 11.96 -7.59
C TRP A 142 -2.81 12.22 -9.08
N GLN A 143 -3.73 12.87 -9.79
CA GLN A 143 -3.60 13.07 -11.24
C GLN A 143 -2.49 14.06 -11.56
N ASP A 144 -2.46 15.22 -10.89
CA ASP A 144 -1.55 16.32 -11.18
C ASP A 144 -0.72 16.71 -9.94
N ARG A 145 -0.59 15.79 -8.99
CA ARG A 145 0.07 16.06 -7.71
C ARG A 145 1.41 15.36 -7.64
N GLU A 146 2.48 16.12 -7.46
CA GLU A 146 3.76 15.56 -7.04
C GLU A 146 3.63 15.04 -5.59
N VAL A 147 4.04 13.81 -5.39
CA VAL A 147 4.00 13.16 -4.09
C VAL A 147 5.25 13.56 -3.30
N SER A 148 5.09 14.52 -2.40
CA SER A 148 6.15 14.88 -1.46
C SER A 148 6.24 13.88 -0.33
N SER A 149 7.44 13.38 -0.04
CA SER A 149 7.68 12.48 1.11
C SER A 149 7.36 13.13 2.47
N ALA A 150 7.34 14.46 2.55
CA ALA A 150 6.90 15.18 3.75
C ALA A 150 5.40 15.04 4.02
N ASN A 151 4.60 14.86 2.97
CA ASN A 151 3.15 14.80 3.06
C ASN A 151 2.59 13.38 2.89
N PHE A 152 3.38 12.46 2.32
CA PHE A 152 2.96 11.09 2.04
C PHE A 152 4.12 10.11 2.25
N SER A 153 4.09 9.38 3.35
CA SER A 153 5.15 8.46 3.77
C SER A 153 4.59 7.11 4.25
N PRO A 154 3.77 6.40 3.46
CA PRO A 154 3.13 5.15 3.89
C PRO A 154 4.14 4.02 4.15
N PHE A 155 5.32 4.11 3.56
CA PHE A 155 6.43 3.17 3.71
C PHE A 155 7.57 3.74 4.59
N GLY A 156 7.33 4.86 5.28
CA GLY A 156 8.36 5.57 6.01
C GLY A 156 9.28 6.39 5.11
N GLY A 157 10.54 6.54 5.50
CA GLY A 157 11.51 7.33 4.72
C GLY A 157 12.94 7.26 5.25
N GLY A 158 13.86 7.88 4.50
CA GLY A 158 15.28 7.91 4.83
C GLY A 158 15.94 6.52 4.77
N GLN A 159 16.96 6.31 5.59
CA GLN A 159 17.72 5.05 5.64
C GLN A 159 16.90 3.83 6.11
N ARG A 160 15.69 4.05 6.63
CA ARG A 160 14.77 3.02 7.12
C ARG A 160 13.49 2.95 6.27
N LEU A 161 13.57 3.36 5.01
CA LEU A 161 12.50 3.13 4.05
C LEU A 161 12.18 1.63 3.99
N CYS A 162 10.91 1.28 3.86
CA CYS A 162 10.48 -0.11 3.75
C CYS A 162 11.17 -0.79 2.55
N PRO A 163 11.89 -1.90 2.76
CA PRO A 163 12.56 -2.59 1.65
C PRO A 163 11.59 -3.24 0.67
N GLY A 164 10.36 -3.56 1.12
CA GLY A 164 9.32 -4.20 0.32
C GLY A 164 8.36 -3.22 -0.37
N HIS A 165 8.64 -1.92 -0.43
CA HIS A 165 7.66 -0.95 -0.94
C HIS A 165 7.28 -1.17 -2.42
N ASP A 166 8.23 -1.54 -3.28
CA ASP A 166 7.96 -1.85 -4.68
C ASP A 166 7.25 -3.19 -4.84
N LEU A 167 7.66 -4.20 -4.07
CA LEU A 167 7.02 -5.52 -4.07
C LEU A 167 5.56 -5.43 -3.63
N ALA A 168 5.28 -4.72 -2.55
CA ALA A 168 3.91 -4.54 -2.06
C ALA A 168 2.99 -3.85 -3.10
N ARG A 169 3.51 -2.87 -3.84
CA ARG A 169 2.78 -2.23 -4.93
C ARG A 169 2.54 -3.18 -6.10
N LEU A 170 3.54 -3.97 -6.46
CA LEU A 170 3.42 -4.97 -7.52
C LEU A 170 2.38 -6.02 -7.16
N GLU A 171 2.47 -6.63 -5.97
CA GLU A 171 1.53 -7.64 -5.51
C GLU A 171 0.09 -7.11 -5.48
N ALA A 172 -0.12 -5.89 -4.98
CA ALA A 172 -1.43 -5.24 -5.01
C ALA A 172 -1.91 -4.99 -6.45
N SER A 173 -1.03 -4.59 -7.38
CA SER A 173 -1.37 -4.37 -8.78
C SER A 173 -1.79 -5.67 -9.47
N ILE A 174 -1.03 -6.74 -9.28
CA ILE A 174 -1.33 -8.08 -9.83
C ILE A 174 -2.67 -8.57 -9.31
N PHE A 175 -2.87 -8.48 -7.99
CA PHE A 175 -4.11 -8.93 -7.37
C PHE A 175 -5.32 -8.15 -7.91
N LEU A 176 -5.25 -6.81 -7.92
CA LEU A 176 -6.33 -5.97 -8.43
C LEU A 176 -6.61 -6.23 -9.91
N HIS A 177 -5.56 -6.41 -10.73
CA HIS A 177 -5.71 -6.76 -12.14
C HIS A 177 -6.55 -8.03 -12.30
N HIS A 178 -6.17 -9.11 -11.65
CA HIS A 178 -6.89 -10.39 -11.76
C HIS A 178 -8.29 -10.30 -11.16
N LEU A 179 -8.45 -9.63 -10.03
CA LEU A 179 -9.75 -9.48 -9.39
C LEU A 179 -10.74 -8.75 -10.31
N VAL A 180 -10.37 -7.55 -10.82
CA VAL A 180 -11.32 -6.73 -11.60
C VAL A 180 -11.52 -7.23 -13.03
N THR A 181 -10.58 -8.00 -13.60
CA THR A 181 -10.71 -8.54 -14.96
C THR A 181 -11.48 -9.86 -15.00
N GLN A 182 -11.43 -10.64 -13.92
CA GLN A 182 -12.04 -11.98 -13.90
C GLN A 182 -13.33 -12.03 -13.08
N PHE A 183 -13.49 -11.15 -12.08
CA PHE A 183 -14.58 -11.23 -11.13
C PHE A 183 -15.36 -9.91 -11.00
N ARG A 184 -16.58 -10.04 -10.50
CA ARG A 184 -17.37 -8.98 -9.87
C ARG A 184 -17.65 -9.40 -8.43
N TRP A 185 -17.80 -8.45 -7.55
CA TRP A 185 -18.11 -8.74 -6.14
C TRP A 185 -19.11 -7.75 -5.58
N GLU A 186 -19.79 -8.19 -4.56
CA GLU A 186 -20.59 -7.39 -3.66
C GLU A 186 -20.03 -7.56 -2.26
N ALA A 187 -19.76 -6.45 -1.56
CA ALA A 187 -19.19 -6.45 -0.24
C ALA A 187 -20.29 -6.27 0.81
N GLU A 188 -20.22 -7.02 1.90
CA GLU A 188 -21.02 -6.73 3.07
C GLU A 188 -20.49 -5.49 3.79
N GLU A 189 -21.40 -4.80 4.49
CA GLU A 189 -21.03 -3.64 5.29
C GLU A 189 -20.06 -4.04 6.40
N ASP A 190 -18.90 -3.42 6.42
CA ASP A 190 -17.87 -3.64 7.42
C ASP A 190 -17.14 -2.33 7.75
N THR A 191 -16.55 -2.28 8.94
CA THR A 191 -15.86 -1.10 9.45
C THR A 191 -14.37 -1.34 9.64
N ILE A 192 -13.57 -0.29 9.37
CA ILE A 192 -12.13 -0.32 9.58
C ILE A 192 -11.84 -0.07 11.06
N VAL A 193 -11.06 -0.95 11.68
CA VAL A 193 -10.52 -0.80 13.02
C VAL A 193 -9.05 -0.40 12.89
N ASN A 194 -8.65 0.70 13.52
CA ASN A 194 -7.32 1.28 13.34
C ASN A 194 -6.32 0.94 14.46
N PHE A 195 -6.74 0.26 15.50
CA PHE A 195 -5.88 -0.04 16.65
C PHE A 195 -6.15 -1.46 17.18
N PRO A 196 -5.11 -2.19 17.60
CA PRO A 196 -3.67 -1.86 17.57
C PRO A 196 -3.08 -1.86 16.15
N THR A 197 -3.66 -2.61 15.23
CA THR A 197 -3.32 -2.67 13.81
C THR A 197 -4.54 -2.40 12.96
N VAL A 198 -4.35 -1.91 11.74
CA VAL A 198 -5.44 -1.67 10.79
C VAL A 198 -6.00 -3.00 10.30
N ARG A 199 -7.31 -3.18 10.40
CA ARG A 199 -8.01 -4.38 9.94
C ARG A 199 -9.49 -4.12 9.73
N MET A 200 -10.16 -5.02 9.02
CA MET A 200 -11.63 -5.04 8.95
C MET A 200 -12.22 -5.76 10.17
N LYS A 201 -13.28 -5.18 10.75
CA LYS A 201 -13.92 -5.73 11.96
C LYS A 201 -14.50 -7.13 11.74
N LYS A 202 -15.16 -7.35 10.61
CA LYS A 202 -15.78 -8.63 10.21
C LYS A 202 -14.94 -9.40 9.18
N ARG A 203 -13.68 -9.01 8.93
CA ARG A 203 -12.80 -9.62 7.92
C ARG A 203 -13.25 -9.42 6.48
N MET A 204 -14.09 -8.42 6.21
CA MET A 204 -14.56 -8.03 4.87
C MET A 204 -15.17 -9.19 4.08
N PRO A 205 -16.34 -9.74 4.46
CA PRO A 205 -17.03 -10.74 3.66
C PRO A 205 -17.43 -10.17 2.31
N ILE A 206 -17.16 -10.90 1.23
CA ILE A 206 -17.54 -10.54 -0.14
C ILE A 206 -18.18 -11.73 -0.86
N TRP A 207 -19.18 -11.45 -1.69
CA TRP A 207 -19.77 -12.40 -2.62
C TRP A 207 -19.13 -12.19 -3.98
N VAL A 208 -18.54 -13.23 -4.53
CA VAL A 208 -17.76 -13.14 -5.78
C VAL A 208 -18.43 -13.97 -6.88
N LYS A 209 -18.57 -13.38 -8.08
CA LYS A 209 -19.04 -14.06 -9.31
C LYS A 209 -18.01 -13.87 -10.41
N ARG A 210 -17.80 -14.91 -11.22
CA ARG A 210 -16.98 -14.76 -12.44
C ARG A 210 -17.68 -13.88 -13.44
N ARG A 211 -16.91 -13.13 -14.23
CA ARG A 211 -17.47 -12.27 -15.30
C ARG A 211 -18.04 -13.11 -16.45
N ASP A 212 -17.46 -14.27 -16.72
CA ASP A 212 -17.86 -15.16 -17.81
C ASP A 212 -19.18 -15.90 -17.52
N ASP A 213 -19.63 -15.97 -16.26
CA ASP A 213 -20.90 -16.58 -15.86
C ASP A 213 -22.13 -15.67 -16.12
N LEU A 214 -21.95 -14.55 -16.84
CA LEU A 214 -22.98 -13.53 -17.05
C LEU A 214 -23.50 -13.46 -18.50
N PHE A 215 -23.17 -14.47 -19.34
CA PHE A 215 -23.69 -14.61 -20.70
C PHE A 215 -24.43 -15.93 -20.92
#